data_7864e4c2384cf0e50d7b8c43104cb8ea
#
_entry.id   7864e4c2384cf0e50d7b8c43104cb8ea
#
_cell.length_a   1.000
_cell.length_b   1.000
_cell.length_c   1.000
_cell.angle_alpha   90.00
_cell.angle_beta   90.00
_cell.angle_gamma   90.00
#
_symmetry.space_group_name_H-M   'P 1'
#
loop_
_entity.id
_entity.type
_entity.pdbx_description
1 polymer ?
#
loop_
_entity_poly.entity_id
_entity_poly.type
_entity_poly.pdbx_seq_one_letter_code
_entity_poly.pdbx_strand_id
1 'polypeptide(L)'
;ALLNYWADEIAKILKEEVKQDSFKVIFSAHSVPIFALDFGDPYIDQIFENSKLVAEKLGLSSEQYTNTWQSESDIGIPWIKPDVLEYLREQKEHPGHYIFVPISFISEHIEVLFDNDVECYDLCQEFGVNYHRPPMPNTDSRLIDALVNTVRANEDKEFKEFLPEEETFDELVPSDETKNILAESQDLQMPEFVKKLIEKKGRENVKMPYLIKKMLEKAGKLPKE
;
A
#
# COMPACT_ATOMS: atom_id res chain seq x y z
N ALA A 1 2.24 0.20 20.95
CA ALA A 1 1.15 1.13 21.26
C ALA A 1 0.16 1.20 20.08
N LEU A 2 0.58 1.60 18.88
CA LEU A 2 -0.31 1.79 17.72
C LEU A 2 -1.06 0.51 17.31
N LEU A 3 -0.41 -0.65 17.30
CA LEU A 3 -1.07 -1.93 17.00
C LEU A 3 -2.18 -2.27 18.01
N ASN A 4 -2.04 -1.83 19.27
CA ASN A 4 -3.11 -1.99 20.26
C ASN A 4 -4.30 -1.08 19.95
N TYR A 5 -4.04 0.14 19.44
CA TYR A 5 -5.11 1.01 18.96
C TYR A 5 -6.01 0.30 17.95
N TRP A 6 -5.40 -0.23 16.87
CA TRP A 6 -6.15 -0.92 15.84
C TRP A 6 -6.90 -2.14 16.36
N ALA A 7 -6.23 -2.98 17.18
CA ALA A 7 -6.86 -4.14 17.75
C ALA A 7 -8.07 -3.77 18.63
N ASP A 8 -7.95 -2.75 19.47
CA ASP A 8 -9.03 -2.32 20.36
C ASP A 8 -10.22 -1.75 19.56
N GLU A 9 -9.97 -0.91 18.54
CA GLU A 9 -11.03 -0.31 17.74
C GLU A 9 -11.76 -1.37 16.88
N ILE A 10 -11.02 -2.30 16.28
CA ILE A 10 -11.63 -3.45 15.55
C ILE A 10 -12.45 -4.32 16.51
N ALA A 11 -11.92 -4.61 17.70
CA ALA A 11 -12.63 -5.42 18.70
C ALA A 11 -13.98 -4.80 19.12
N LYS A 12 -14.06 -3.47 19.20
CA LYS A 12 -15.34 -2.77 19.46
C LYS A 12 -16.35 -3.04 18.35
N ILE A 13 -15.94 -2.88 17.09
CA ILE A 13 -16.80 -3.14 15.92
C ILE A 13 -17.26 -4.60 15.93
N LEU A 14 -16.34 -5.54 16.11
CA LEU A 14 -16.67 -6.98 16.17
C LEU A 14 -17.70 -7.28 17.26
N LYS A 15 -17.57 -6.67 18.43
CA LYS A 15 -18.46 -6.91 19.56
C LYS A 15 -19.83 -6.22 19.41
N GLU A 16 -19.86 -5.00 18.93
CA GLU A 16 -21.03 -4.13 18.96
C GLU A 16 -21.89 -4.27 17.69
N GLU A 17 -21.25 -4.37 16.54
CA GLU A 17 -21.89 -4.34 15.23
C GLU A 17 -21.97 -5.73 14.59
N VAL A 18 -20.85 -6.45 14.51
CA VAL A 18 -20.76 -7.75 13.82
C VAL A 18 -21.39 -8.88 14.66
N LYS A 19 -21.09 -8.91 15.95
CA LYS A 19 -21.58 -9.93 16.89
C LYS A 19 -21.17 -11.35 16.48
N GLN A 20 -22.09 -12.14 15.91
CA GLN A 20 -21.87 -13.51 15.46
C GLN A 20 -22.00 -13.69 13.95
N ASP A 21 -22.20 -12.61 13.21
CA ASP A 21 -22.33 -12.67 11.76
C ASP A 21 -20.95 -12.89 11.09
N SER A 22 -20.99 -13.32 9.84
CA SER A 22 -19.77 -13.47 9.05
C SER A 22 -19.14 -12.11 8.74
N PHE A 23 -17.82 -12.05 8.83
CA PHE A 23 -17.08 -10.80 8.57
C PHE A 23 -15.73 -11.06 7.93
N LYS A 24 -15.17 -10.01 7.34
CA LYS A 24 -13.78 -9.96 6.92
C LYS A 24 -13.15 -8.60 7.22
N VAL A 25 -11.98 -8.63 7.84
CA VAL A 25 -11.16 -7.44 8.05
C VAL A 25 -10.28 -7.22 6.80
N ILE A 26 -10.35 -6.04 6.24
CA ILE A 26 -9.55 -5.64 5.07
C ILE A 26 -8.55 -4.60 5.54
N PHE A 27 -7.29 -5.02 5.71
CA PHE A 27 -6.19 -4.10 5.96
C PHE A 27 -5.77 -3.49 4.64
N SER A 28 -6.00 -2.20 4.47
CA SER A 28 -5.58 -1.47 3.27
C SER A 28 -4.39 -0.56 3.56
N ALA A 29 -3.57 -0.35 2.55
CA ALA A 29 -2.43 0.55 2.61
C ALA A 29 -2.31 1.30 1.29
N HIS A 30 -1.68 2.49 1.31
CA HIS A 30 -1.40 3.19 0.07
C HIS A 30 -0.53 2.30 -0.83
N SER A 31 -0.98 2.08 -2.07
CA SER A 31 -0.17 1.34 -3.02
C SER A 31 1.09 2.12 -3.37
N VAL A 32 2.10 1.42 -3.82
CA VAL A 32 3.33 2.01 -4.34
C VAL A 32 3.66 1.42 -5.69
N PRO A 33 4.38 2.15 -6.55
CA PRO A 33 4.86 1.58 -7.81
C PRO A 33 5.69 0.31 -7.56
N ILE A 34 5.48 -0.73 -8.37
CA ILE A 34 6.09 -2.04 -8.15
C ILE A 34 7.62 -2.01 -8.09
N PHE A 35 8.25 -1.03 -8.75
CA PHE A 35 9.70 -0.90 -8.70
C PHE A 35 10.23 -0.55 -7.29
N ALA A 36 9.37 -0.12 -6.35
CA ALA A 36 9.79 0.06 -4.94
C ALA A 36 10.34 -1.25 -4.35
N LEU A 37 9.84 -2.41 -4.80
CA LEU A 37 10.36 -3.73 -4.40
C LEU A 37 11.82 -3.92 -4.82
N ASP A 38 12.22 -3.38 -5.96
CA ASP A 38 13.57 -3.53 -6.50
C ASP A 38 14.62 -2.72 -5.69
N PHE A 39 14.16 -1.72 -4.92
CA PHE A 39 15.00 -0.94 -4.02
C PHE A 39 15.16 -1.57 -2.63
N GLY A 40 14.54 -2.72 -2.38
CA GLY A 40 14.55 -3.35 -1.06
C GLY A 40 13.80 -2.53 -0.01
N ASP A 41 12.79 -1.75 -0.42
CA ASP A 41 11.95 -1.00 0.51
C ASP A 41 11.16 -1.97 1.40
N PRO A 42 11.30 -1.91 2.72
CA PRO A 42 10.63 -2.83 3.64
C PRO A 42 9.14 -2.52 3.82
N TYR A 43 8.58 -1.52 3.14
CA TYR A 43 7.22 -1.03 3.35
C TYR A 43 6.16 -2.15 3.29
N ILE A 44 6.23 -2.99 2.25
CA ILE A 44 5.25 -4.06 2.04
C ILE A 44 5.33 -5.09 3.15
N ASP A 45 6.54 -5.55 3.48
CA ASP A 45 6.76 -6.52 4.56
C ASP A 45 6.28 -5.96 5.90
N GLN A 46 6.53 -4.67 6.17
CA GLN A 46 6.06 -4.00 7.38
C GLN A 46 4.53 -3.89 7.44
N ILE A 47 3.85 -3.65 6.32
CA ILE A 47 2.38 -3.65 6.25
C ILE A 47 1.84 -5.04 6.58
N PHE A 48 2.38 -6.09 5.96
CA PHE A 48 1.95 -7.48 6.23
C PHE A 48 2.23 -7.90 7.68
N GLU A 49 3.38 -7.53 8.23
CA GLU A 49 3.71 -7.79 9.63
C GLU A 49 2.73 -7.08 10.58
N ASN A 50 2.46 -5.79 10.34
CA ASN A 50 1.51 -5.02 11.15
C ASN A 50 0.11 -5.63 11.12
N SER A 51 -0.39 -5.97 9.95
CA SER A 51 -1.71 -6.60 9.77
C SER A 51 -1.78 -7.95 10.50
N LYS A 52 -0.75 -8.78 10.34
CA LYS A 52 -0.63 -10.07 11.04
C LYS A 52 -0.64 -9.90 12.57
N LEU A 53 0.16 -8.97 13.09
CA LEU A 53 0.23 -8.72 14.53
C LEU A 53 -1.11 -8.21 15.11
N VAL A 54 -1.87 -7.41 14.35
CA VAL A 54 -3.22 -6.98 14.76
C VAL A 54 -4.17 -8.17 14.71
N ALA A 55 -4.15 -8.98 13.65
CA ALA A 55 -4.97 -10.18 13.52
C ALA A 55 -4.70 -11.21 14.63
N GLU A 56 -3.45 -11.44 14.99
CA GLU A 56 -3.05 -12.31 16.10
C GLU A 56 -3.60 -11.81 17.44
N LYS A 57 -3.53 -10.50 17.71
CA LYS A 57 -4.12 -9.89 18.93
C LYS A 57 -5.62 -10.09 19.03
N LEU A 58 -6.31 -10.13 17.90
CA LEU A 58 -7.76 -10.33 17.82
C LEU A 58 -8.15 -11.82 17.74
N GLY A 59 -7.18 -12.73 17.58
CA GLY A 59 -7.43 -14.17 17.39
C GLY A 59 -8.09 -14.48 16.04
N LEU A 60 -7.87 -13.66 15.02
CA LEU A 60 -8.41 -13.88 13.67
C LEU A 60 -7.70 -15.03 12.96
N SER A 61 -8.46 -15.86 12.27
CA SER A 61 -7.91 -16.85 11.33
C SER A 61 -7.46 -16.16 10.03
N SER A 62 -6.62 -16.83 9.25
CA SER A 62 -6.16 -16.35 7.94
C SER A 62 -7.30 -16.11 6.94
N GLU A 63 -8.47 -16.72 7.14
CA GLU A 63 -9.64 -16.52 6.31
C GLU A 63 -10.43 -15.26 6.67
N GLN A 64 -10.26 -14.76 7.90
CA GLN A 64 -11.01 -13.63 8.42
C GLN A 64 -10.36 -12.27 8.14
N TYR A 65 -9.16 -12.22 7.56
CA TYR A 65 -8.54 -10.96 7.15
C TYR A 65 -7.79 -11.10 5.82
N THR A 66 -7.49 -9.96 5.23
CA THR A 66 -6.65 -9.86 4.03
C THR A 66 -5.95 -8.51 3.98
N ASN A 67 -4.92 -8.41 3.15
CA ASN A 67 -4.27 -7.14 2.81
C ASN A 67 -4.64 -6.74 1.39
N THR A 68 -4.91 -5.46 1.19
CA THR A 68 -5.20 -4.85 -0.10
C THR A 68 -4.50 -3.51 -0.20
N TRP A 69 -4.52 -2.92 -1.39
CA TRP A 69 -3.89 -1.63 -1.66
C TRP A 69 -4.93 -0.63 -2.14
N GLN A 70 -4.69 0.65 -1.92
CA GLN A 70 -5.57 1.74 -2.34
C GLN A 70 -4.77 2.92 -2.90
N SER A 71 -5.45 3.91 -3.45
CA SER A 71 -4.87 5.20 -3.85
C SER A 71 -3.81 5.07 -4.95
N GLU A 72 -3.90 4.07 -5.83
CA GLU A 72 -3.01 4.00 -6.98
C GLU A 72 -3.28 5.17 -7.94
N SER A 73 -2.23 5.64 -8.61
CA SER A 73 -2.32 6.73 -9.57
C SER A 73 -2.05 6.24 -10.99
N ASP A 74 -2.86 6.67 -11.95
CA ASP A 74 -2.64 6.38 -13.37
C ASP A 74 -1.47 7.22 -13.92
N ILE A 75 -0.25 6.77 -13.64
CA ILE A 75 0.99 7.40 -14.12
C ILE A 75 1.71 6.52 -15.17
N GLY A 76 1.04 5.49 -15.67
CA GLY A 76 1.56 4.62 -16.73
C GLY A 76 2.64 3.63 -16.27
N ILE A 77 2.72 3.34 -14.98
CA ILE A 77 3.56 2.27 -14.39
C ILE A 77 2.70 1.37 -13.53
N PRO A 78 3.03 0.07 -13.41
CA PRO A 78 2.27 -0.83 -12.55
C PRO A 78 2.50 -0.53 -11.06
N TRP A 79 1.43 -0.72 -10.29
CA TRP A 79 1.38 -0.56 -8.84
C TRP A 79 1.18 -1.92 -8.17
N ILE A 80 1.46 -1.98 -6.86
CA ILE A 80 1.25 -3.19 -6.06
C ILE A 80 -0.26 -3.52 -6.00
N LYS A 81 -0.57 -4.79 -6.15
CA LYS A 81 -1.94 -5.35 -6.19
C LYS A 81 -2.18 -6.36 -5.05
N PRO A 82 -3.42 -6.75 -4.75
CA PRO A 82 -4.65 -6.29 -5.40
C PRO A 82 -5.10 -4.91 -4.90
N ASP A 83 -5.67 -4.09 -5.79
CA ASP A 83 -6.43 -2.91 -5.40
C ASP A 83 -7.67 -3.32 -4.60
N VAL A 84 -8.07 -2.52 -3.62
CA VAL A 84 -9.17 -2.85 -2.71
C VAL A 84 -10.49 -3.00 -3.43
N LEU A 85 -10.80 -2.15 -4.40
CA LEU A 85 -12.05 -2.20 -5.15
C LEU A 85 -12.06 -3.38 -6.13
N GLU A 86 -10.91 -3.68 -6.77
CA GLU A 86 -10.75 -4.87 -7.60
C GLU A 86 -10.94 -6.13 -6.76
N TYR A 87 -10.26 -6.22 -5.61
CA TYR A 87 -10.41 -7.33 -4.69
C TYR A 87 -11.87 -7.59 -4.31
N LEU A 88 -12.62 -6.54 -3.95
CA LEU A 88 -14.04 -6.68 -3.58
C LEU A 88 -14.90 -7.21 -4.74
N ARG A 89 -14.67 -6.71 -5.96
CA ARG A 89 -15.43 -7.14 -7.15
C ARG A 89 -15.14 -8.58 -7.57
N GLU A 90 -13.96 -9.10 -7.27
CA GLU A 90 -13.57 -10.46 -7.60
C GLU A 90 -14.10 -11.52 -6.62
N GLN A 91 -14.60 -11.11 -5.46
CA GLN A 91 -15.19 -12.07 -4.51
C GLN A 91 -16.50 -12.65 -5.06
N LYS A 92 -16.60 -13.99 -5.09
CA LYS A 92 -17.82 -14.69 -5.53
C LYS A 92 -18.92 -14.64 -4.47
N GLU A 93 -18.53 -14.58 -3.21
CA GLU A 93 -19.40 -14.50 -2.05
C GLU A 93 -18.87 -13.44 -1.09
N HIS A 94 -19.78 -12.67 -0.53
CA HIS A 94 -19.43 -11.61 0.41
C HIS A 94 -19.88 -12.02 1.83
N PRO A 95 -19.12 -11.68 2.87
CA PRO A 95 -19.56 -11.84 4.24
C PRO A 95 -20.67 -10.84 4.58
N GLY A 96 -21.28 -10.96 5.76
CA GLY A 96 -22.25 -9.98 6.24
C GLY A 96 -21.65 -8.60 6.53
N HIS A 97 -20.35 -8.57 6.84
CA HIS A 97 -19.64 -7.34 7.24
C HIS A 97 -18.23 -7.28 6.66
N TYR A 98 -17.85 -6.12 6.12
CA TYR A 98 -16.47 -5.75 5.85
C TYR A 98 -16.00 -4.68 6.85
N ILE A 99 -14.81 -4.86 7.41
CA ILE A 99 -14.17 -3.90 8.31
C ILE A 99 -12.88 -3.41 7.63
N PHE A 100 -12.90 -2.19 7.12
CA PHE A 100 -11.77 -1.58 6.43
C PHE A 100 -10.83 -0.91 7.42
N VAL A 101 -9.56 -1.25 7.38
CA VAL A 101 -8.53 -0.73 8.27
C VAL A 101 -7.39 -0.15 7.44
N PRO A 102 -7.37 1.16 7.18
CA PRO A 102 -6.30 1.81 6.41
C PRO A 102 -5.01 1.90 7.24
N ILE A 103 -4.34 0.75 7.41
CA ILE A 103 -3.29 0.53 8.43
C ILE A 103 -2.02 1.34 8.19
N SER A 104 -1.76 1.80 6.96
CA SER A 104 -0.60 2.65 6.64
C SER A 104 -0.78 4.11 7.02
N PHE A 105 -2.00 4.53 7.34
CA PHE A 105 -2.32 5.91 7.66
C PHE A 105 -2.50 6.12 9.17
N ILE A 106 -2.29 7.34 9.63
CA ILE A 106 -2.37 7.69 11.05
C ILE A 106 -3.38 8.79 11.36
N SER A 107 -3.97 9.40 10.34
CA SER A 107 -4.96 10.48 10.49
C SER A 107 -6.03 10.43 9.41
N GLU A 108 -7.17 11.05 9.67
CA GLU A 108 -8.18 11.32 8.64
C GLU A 108 -7.61 12.29 7.60
N HIS A 109 -7.73 11.95 6.33
CA HIS A 109 -7.40 12.79 5.18
C HIS A 109 -8.19 12.32 3.95
N ILE A 110 -8.07 13.05 2.84
CA ILE A 110 -8.92 12.83 1.67
C ILE A 110 -8.83 11.39 1.12
N GLU A 111 -7.65 10.78 1.07
CA GLU A 111 -7.47 9.41 0.55
C GLU A 111 -8.17 8.38 1.44
N VAL A 112 -8.12 8.54 2.79
CA VAL A 112 -8.88 7.66 3.68
C VAL A 112 -10.38 7.89 3.54
N LEU A 113 -10.82 9.16 3.54
CA LEU A 113 -12.24 9.49 3.49
C LEU A 113 -12.86 9.14 2.14
N PHE A 114 -12.17 9.39 1.04
CA PHE A 114 -12.71 9.11 -0.29
C PHE A 114 -12.62 7.62 -0.64
N ASP A 115 -11.42 7.04 -0.59
CA ASP A 115 -11.23 5.65 -1.03
C ASP A 115 -12.01 4.66 -0.14
N ASN A 116 -12.09 4.92 1.18
CA ASN A 116 -12.80 4.01 2.08
C ASN A 116 -14.26 4.43 2.32
N ASP A 117 -14.52 5.68 2.77
CA ASP A 117 -15.86 6.07 3.23
C ASP A 117 -16.79 6.44 2.06
N VAL A 118 -16.27 6.57 0.83
CA VAL A 118 -17.09 6.74 -0.38
C VAL A 118 -17.00 5.48 -1.26
N GLU A 119 -15.85 5.18 -1.85
CA GLU A 119 -15.76 4.12 -2.87
C GLU A 119 -15.97 2.71 -2.29
N CYS A 120 -15.30 2.34 -1.21
CA CYS A 120 -15.51 1.04 -0.56
C CYS A 120 -16.92 0.96 0.07
N TYR A 121 -17.42 2.05 0.63
CA TYR A 121 -18.78 2.12 1.15
C TYR A 121 -19.82 1.88 0.06
N ASP A 122 -19.71 2.57 -1.08
CA ASP A 122 -20.65 2.42 -2.20
C ASP A 122 -20.67 0.98 -2.73
N LEU A 123 -19.50 0.34 -2.87
CA LEU A 123 -19.44 -1.07 -3.24
C LEU A 123 -20.09 -2.00 -2.20
N CYS A 124 -19.89 -1.74 -0.91
CA CYS A 124 -20.56 -2.50 0.13
C CYS A 124 -22.10 -2.37 0.02
N GLN A 125 -22.62 -1.16 -0.29
CA GLN A 125 -24.04 -0.96 -0.52
C GLN A 125 -24.53 -1.73 -1.77
N GLU A 126 -23.75 -1.72 -2.86
CA GLU A 126 -24.05 -2.48 -4.08
C GLU A 126 -24.17 -3.99 -3.81
N PHE A 127 -23.26 -4.54 -2.98
CA PHE A 127 -23.25 -5.96 -2.63
C PHE A 127 -24.19 -6.33 -1.48
N GLY A 128 -24.83 -5.37 -0.83
CA GLY A 128 -25.70 -5.60 0.33
C GLY A 128 -24.94 -6.04 1.58
N VAL A 129 -23.70 -5.58 1.75
CA VAL A 129 -22.78 -5.89 2.86
C VAL A 129 -22.69 -4.68 3.79
N ASN A 130 -22.60 -4.93 5.09
CA ASN A 130 -22.37 -3.87 6.07
C ASN A 130 -20.94 -3.37 6.00
N TYR A 131 -20.78 -2.05 5.83
CA TYR A 131 -19.50 -1.35 5.84
C TYR A 131 -19.16 -0.89 7.26
N HIS A 132 -17.91 -1.11 7.67
CA HIS A 132 -17.36 -0.56 8.90
C HIS A 132 -15.94 -0.07 8.67
N ARG A 133 -15.57 1.01 9.33
CA ARG A 133 -14.20 1.50 9.42
C ARG A 133 -13.97 2.06 10.83
N PRO A 134 -12.95 1.59 11.57
CA PRO A 134 -12.58 2.24 12.83
C PRO A 134 -12.08 3.67 12.54
N PRO A 135 -12.26 4.61 13.47
CA PRO A 135 -11.70 5.96 13.33
C PRO A 135 -10.18 5.88 13.16
N MET A 136 -9.59 6.87 12.50
CA MET A 136 -8.13 6.96 12.42
C MET A 136 -7.54 7.37 13.77
N PRO A 137 -6.28 7.01 14.06
CA PRO A 137 -5.64 7.35 15.34
C PRO A 137 -5.64 8.85 15.65
N ASN A 138 -5.40 9.71 14.67
CA ASN A 138 -5.40 11.18 14.81
C ASN A 138 -4.51 11.66 15.97
N THR A 139 -5.13 12.04 17.10
CA THR A 139 -4.48 12.52 18.32
C THR A 139 -4.56 11.53 19.49
N ASP A 140 -4.89 10.27 19.23
CA ASP A 140 -4.92 9.24 20.28
C ASP A 140 -3.56 9.13 20.98
N SER A 141 -3.58 9.03 22.30
CA SER A 141 -2.36 8.98 23.12
C SER A 141 -1.42 7.84 22.73
N ARG A 142 -1.96 6.71 22.26
CA ARG A 142 -1.17 5.54 21.80
C ARG A 142 -0.34 5.84 20.54
N LEU A 143 -0.86 6.68 19.63
CA LEU A 143 -0.10 7.19 18.49
C LEU A 143 0.99 8.17 18.97
N ILE A 144 0.62 9.12 19.81
CA ILE A 144 1.57 10.11 20.35
C ILE A 144 2.70 9.41 21.10
N ASP A 145 2.38 8.43 21.97
CA ASP A 145 3.38 7.63 22.66
C ASP A 145 4.30 6.86 21.70
N ALA A 146 3.75 6.29 20.62
CA ALA A 146 4.55 5.61 19.61
C ALA A 146 5.55 6.57 18.94
N LEU A 147 5.10 7.75 18.53
CA LEU A 147 5.94 8.79 17.93
C LEU A 147 7.03 9.27 18.91
N VAL A 148 6.65 9.59 20.14
CA VAL A 148 7.61 10.02 21.19
C VAL A 148 8.65 8.96 21.46
N ASN A 149 8.25 7.69 21.58
CA ASN A 149 9.20 6.59 21.80
C ASN A 149 10.11 6.37 20.59
N THR A 150 9.63 6.53 19.38
CA THR A 150 10.45 6.45 18.18
C THR A 150 11.49 7.57 18.12
N VAL A 151 11.08 8.80 18.43
CA VAL A 151 12.02 9.94 18.51
C VAL A 151 13.09 9.67 19.57
N ARG A 152 12.69 9.32 20.80
CA ARG A 152 13.64 9.04 21.91
C ARG A 152 14.60 7.89 21.61
N ALA A 153 14.15 6.86 20.92
CA ALA A 153 14.99 5.73 20.53
C ALA A 153 16.03 6.08 19.46
N ASN A 154 15.90 7.24 18.82
CA ASN A 154 16.74 7.67 17.71
C ASN A 154 17.43 9.03 17.96
N GLU A 155 17.20 9.70 19.10
CA GLU A 155 17.75 11.05 19.36
C GLU A 155 19.28 11.12 19.37
N ASP A 156 19.94 10.01 19.74
CA ASP A 156 21.42 9.91 19.74
C ASP A 156 22.00 9.31 18.45
N LYS A 157 21.15 8.95 17.47
CA LYS A 157 21.62 8.37 16.21
C LYS A 157 21.97 9.49 15.24
N GLU A 158 23.18 9.47 14.70
CA GLU A 158 23.50 10.29 13.55
C GLU A 158 22.54 9.94 12.41
N PHE A 159 21.81 10.93 11.94
CA PHE A 159 20.99 10.82 10.74
C PHE A 159 21.94 10.62 9.55
N LYS A 160 22.14 9.40 9.13
CA LYS A 160 22.70 9.15 7.82
C LYS A 160 21.60 9.46 6.82
N GLU A 161 21.80 10.54 6.07
CA GLU A 161 20.96 10.83 4.92
C GLU A 161 20.99 9.58 4.01
N PHE A 162 19.88 8.86 3.94
CA PHE A 162 19.74 7.74 3.02
C PHE A 162 19.49 8.34 1.63
N LEU A 163 20.52 8.93 1.07
CA LEU A 163 20.61 9.10 -0.36
C LEU A 163 21.13 7.75 -0.88
N PRO A 164 20.36 7.01 -1.69
CA PRO A 164 20.90 5.88 -2.41
C PRO A 164 22.16 6.39 -3.12
N GLU A 165 23.30 5.78 -2.86
CA GLU A 165 24.52 6.12 -3.60
C GLU A 165 24.16 6.05 -5.08
N GLU A 166 24.55 7.06 -5.84
CA GLU A 166 24.14 7.19 -7.25
C GLU A 166 24.45 5.94 -8.10
N GLU A 167 25.36 5.09 -7.63
CA GLU A 167 25.79 3.84 -8.25
C GLU A 167 24.80 2.68 -8.07
N THR A 168 23.92 2.70 -7.05
CA THR A 168 23.03 1.56 -6.74
C THR A 168 21.86 1.40 -7.70
N PHE A 169 21.47 2.44 -8.42
CA PHE A 169 20.34 2.38 -9.36
C PHE A 169 20.63 1.57 -10.63
N ASP A 170 21.88 1.48 -11.07
CA ASP A 170 22.25 0.73 -12.28
C ASP A 170 22.49 -0.77 -12.02
N GLU A 171 22.62 -1.18 -10.72
CA GLU A 171 22.91 -2.55 -10.31
C GLU A 171 21.69 -3.33 -9.79
N LEU A 172 20.53 -2.67 -9.65
CA LEU A 172 19.32 -3.31 -9.11
C LEU A 172 18.79 -4.38 -10.07
N VAL A 173 18.92 -5.62 -9.67
CA VAL A 173 18.28 -6.75 -10.36
C VAL A 173 16.81 -6.78 -9.94
N PRO A 174 15.87 -6.64 -10.89
CA PRO A 174 14.46 -6.66 -10.55
C PRO A 174 14.06 -7.99 -9.92
N SER A 175 13.17 -7.93 -8.94
CA SER A 175 12.58 -9.12 -8.34
C SER A 175 11.88 -9.98 -9.40
N ASP A 176 11.69 -11.27 -9.12
CA ASP A 176 10.96 -12.13 -10.05
C ASP A 176 9.50 -11.70 -10.19
N GLU A 177 8.93 -11.08 -9.17
CA GLU A 177 7.60 -10.50 -9.19
C GLU A 177 7.53 -9.30 -10.16
N THR A 178 8.48 -8.37 -10.09
CA THR A 178 8.61 -7.26 -11.07
C THR A 178 8.76 -7.78 -12.48
N LYS A 179 9.57 -8.84 -12.69
CA LYS A 179 9.76 -9.46 -14.02
C LYS A 179 8.46 -10.06 -14.56
N ASN A 180 7.70 -10.76 -13.72
CA ASN A 180 6.44 -11.39 -14.11
C ASN A 180 5.40 -10.34 -14.49
N ILE A 181 5.21 -9.30 -13.68
CA ILE A 181 4.28 -8.20 -13.97
C ILE A 181 4.67 -7.47 -15.25
N LEU A 182 5.97 -7.24 -15.47
CA LEU A 182 6.46 -6.66 -16.72
C LEU A 182 6.17 -7.54 -17.94
N ALA A 183 6.22 -8.87 -17.79
CA ALA A 183 5.93 -9.81 -18.89
C ALA A 183 4.43 -9.81 -19.25
N GLU A 184 3.55 -9.62 -18.27
CA GLU A 184 2.10 -9.62 -18.43
C GLU A 184 1.54 -8.27 -18.88
N SER A 185 2.23 -7.16 -18.60
CA SER A 185 1.77 -5.81 -18.97
C SER A 185 1.89 -5.57 -20.48
N GLN A 186 0.77 -5.38 -21.14
CA GLN A 186 0.74 -5.13 -22.60
C GLN A 186 0.90 -3.65 -22.99
N ASP A 187 0.54 -2.71 -22.11
CA ASP A 187 0.46 -1.26 -22.40
C ASP A 187 1.28 -0.40 -21.40
N LEU A 188 2.59 -0.62 -21.36
CA LEU A 188 3.47 0.24 -20.57
C LEU A 188 3.78 1.55 -21.32
N GLN A 189 3.21 2.66 -20.85
CA GLN A 189 3.52 3.99 -21.36
C GLN A 189 4.57 4.69 -20.48
N MET A 190 5.44 5.49 -21.11
CA MET A 190 6.42 6.27 -20.36
C MET A 190 5.70 7.33 -19.52
N PRO A 191 5.88 7.32 -18.17
CA PRO A 191 5.27 8.33 -17.31
C PRO A 191 5.62 9.75 -17.73
N GLU A 192 4.67 10.66 -17.63
CA GLU A 192 4.83 12.05 -18.08
C GLU A 192 5.96 12.79 -17.35
N PHE A 193 6.14 12.49 -16.05
CA PHE A 193 7.23 13.08 -15.27
C PHE A 193 8.61 12.65 -15.79
N VAL A 194 8.76 11.41 -16.27
CA VAL A 194 10.01 10.91 -16.89
C VAL A 194 10.28 11.61 -18.20
N LYS A 195 9.26 11.82 -19.03
CA LYS A 195 9.38 12.61 -20.27
C LYS A 195 9.90 14.01 -19.99
N LYS A 196 9.26 14.71 -19.02
CA LYS A 196 9.69 16.06 -18.61
C LYS A 196 11.09 16.10 -18.04
N LEU A 197 11.50 15.04 -17.30
CA LEU A 197 12.85 14.96 -16.75
C LEU A 197 13.90 14.80 -17.84
N ILE A 198 13.63 13.94 -18.85
CA ILE A 198 14.48 13.73 -20.03
C ILE A 198 14.59 15.03 -20.84
N GLU A 199 13.50 15.73 -21.07
CA GLU A 199 13.49 17.03 -21.76
C GLU A 199 14.34 18.07 -21.04
N LYS A 200 14.28 18.10 -19.71
CA LYS A 200 14.98 19.11 -18.88
C LYS A 200 16.47 18.83 -18.71
N LYS A 201 16.86 17.55 -18.56
CA LYS A 201 18.26 17.18 -18.21
C LYS A 201 19.08 16.59 -19.36
N GLY A 202 18.43 16.25 -20.49
CA GLY A 202 19.04 15.42 -21.51
C GLY A 202 19.00 13.94 -21.12
N ARG A 203 18.84 13.07 -22.13
CA ARG A 203 18.61 11.63 -21.93
C ARG A 203 19.77 10.90 -21.26
N GLU A 204 20.99 11.29 -21.61
CA GLU A 204 22.24 10.74 -21.07
C GLU A 204 22.51 11.11 -19.63
N ASN A 205 21.81 12.13 -19.11
CA ASN A 205 21.99 12.65 -17.74
C ASN A 205 20.88 12.19 -16.78
N VAL A 206 19.96 11.31 -17.25
CA VAL A 206 18.90 10.75 -16.43
C VAL A 206 19.24 9.30 -16.09
N LYS A 207 19.69 9.07 -14.87
CA LYS A 207 19.75 7.70 -14.33
C LYS A 207 18.33 7.18 -14.15
N MET A 208 18.01 6.10 -14.83
CA MET A 208 16.64 5.55 -14.85
C MET A 208 16.61 4.20 -14.13
N PRO A 209 15.64 3.98 -13.24
CA PRO A 209 15.37 2.66 -12.68
C PRO A 209 15.18 1.62 -13.81
N TYR A 210 15.59 0.39 -13.56
CA TYR A 210 15.52 -0.72 -14.53
C TYR A 210 14.14 -0.81 -15.19
N LEU A 211 13.06 -0.72 -14.41
CA LEU A 211 11.70 -0.77 -14.93
C LEU A 211 11.45 0.28 -16.01
N ILE A 212 11.80 1.53 -15.72
CA ILE A 212 11.62 2.65 -16.67
C ILE A 212 12.48 2.44 -17.92
N LYS A 213 13.72 1.94 -17.76
CA LYS A 213 14.58 1.56 -18.89
C LYS A 213 13.91 0.52 -19.79
N LYS A 214 13.34 -0.55 -19.21
CA LYS A 214 12.63 -1.60 -19.94
C LYS A 214 11.34 -1.12 -20.61
N MET A 215 10.60 -0.22 -19.98
CA MET A 215 9.43 0.41 -20.60
C MET A 215 9.83 1.19 -21.86
N LEU A 216 10.92 1.93 -21.80
CA LEU A 216 11.44 2.70 -22.94
C LEU A 216 11.96 1.80 -24.05
N GLU A 217 12.59 0.68 -23.75
CA GLU A 217 13.01 -0.34 -24.71
C GLU A 217 11.78 -0.97 -25.42
N LYS A 218 10.74 -1.36 -24.65
CA LYS A 218 9.48 -1.88 -25.21
C LYS A 218 8.76 -0.85 -26.10
N ALA A 219 8.78 0.42 -25.71
CA ALA A 219 8.19 1.51 -26.49
C ALA A 219 9.03 1.90 -27.73
N GLY A 220 10.16 1.22 -28.02
CA GLY A 220 11.05 1.53 -29.13
C GLY A 220 11.77 2.89 -28.99
N LYS A 221 11.83 3.42 -27.77
CA LYS A 221 12.44 4.72 -27.46
C LYS A 221 13.85 4.61 -26.89
N LEU A 222 14.31 3.39 -26.59
CA LEU A 222 15.68 3.03 -26.28
C LEU A 222 16.11 1.85 -27.16
N PRO A 223 17.37 1.76 -27.59
CA PRO A 223 17.88 0.56 -28.26
C PRO A 223 17.78 -0.61 -27.27
N LYS A 224 17.41 -1.79 -27.78
CA LYS A 224 17.52 -3.04 -27.04
C LYS A 224 19.00 -3.35 -26.88
N GLU A 225 19.47 -3.58 -25.66
CA GLU A 225 20.79 -4.17 -25.44
C GLU A 225 20.83 -5.62 -25.88
#